data_a00bce8c0eba85242efc29d77510c2c4
#
_entry.id   a00bce8c0eba85242efc29d77510c2c4
#
_cell.length_a   1.000
_cell.length_b   1.000
_cell.length_c   1.000
_cell.angle_alpha   90.00
_cell.angle_beta   90.00
_cell.angle_gamma   90.00
#
_symmetry.space_group_name_H-M   'P 1'
#
loop_
_entity.id
_entity.type
_entity.pdbx_description
1 polymer ?
#
loop_
_entity_poly.entity_id
_entity_poly.type
_entity_poly.pdbx_seq_one_letter_code
_entity_poly.pdbx_strand_id
1 'polypeptide(L)'
;QITGHFTPEQAKDLANVLKSGKMPAPAHIVQEDIVGPSLGQESINAGIFSFVVALILLMIYMCSMYGFIPGMIANGALVLNFFFTLGILSSFQAALTMSGIAGMVLSLGMAVDANVLIYERTKEELRSGKGVKKALADGYSNAFSAIFDSNLTSIITGIILFYFGTGPIRGFATTLIIGILCSFFTAVFMTRLVYEHFMSKDKLLNLTFTSPISKKMLVNTHFDFMGGNKKWLTITGVILLICIGSLVTRGLS
;
A
#
# COMPACT_ATOMS: atom_id res chain seq x y z
N GLN A 1 40.49 5.39 -38.19
CA GLN A 1 41.18 5.16 -36.94
C GLN A 1 41.12 6.45 -36.12
N ILE A 2 40.43 6.42 -34.94
CA ILE A 2 40.36 7.59 -34.05
C ILE A 2 41.45 7.38 -33.01
N THR A 3 42.44 8.30 -32.97
CA THR A 3 43.55 8.27 -32.02
C THR A 3 43.41 9.43 -31.04
N GLY A 4 43.52 9.18 -29.76
CA GLY A 4 43.45 10.16 -28.68
C GLY A 4 43.80 9.54 -27.34
N HIS A 5 44.04 10.37 -26.32
CA HIS A 5 44.26 9.91 -24.96
C HIS A 5 42.92 9.57 -24.29
N PHE A 6 42.43 8.36 -24.54
CA PHE A 6 41.20 7.86 -23.93
C PHE A 6 41.52 6.88 -22.80
N THR A 7 40.76 6.93 -21.71
CA THR A 7 40.76 5.85 -20.73
C THR A 7 40.16 4.58 -21.35
N PRO A 8 40.50 3.38 -20.85
CA PRO A 8 39.95 2.12 -21.38
C PRO A 8 38.39 2.09 -21.41
N GLU A 9 37.75 2.73 -20.46
CA GLU A 9 36.27 2.86 -20.41
C GLU A 9 35.75 3.78 -21.50
N GLN A 10 36.34 4.96 -21.66
CA GLN A 10 35.99 5.92 -22.71
C GLN A 10 36.21 5.34 -24.12
N ALA A 11 37.27 4.56 -24.31
CA ALA A 11 37.54 3.89 -25.58
C ALA A 11 36.47 2.82 -25.89
N LYS A 12 35.97 2.09 -24.87
CA LYS A 12 34.92 1.10 -25.01
C LYS A 12 33.57 1.75 -25.33
N ASP A 13 33.25 2.84 -24.68
CA ASP A 13 32.02 3.60 -24.94
C ASP A 13 32.02 4.22 -26.34
N LEU A 14 33.15 4.80 -26.74
CA LEU A 14 33.32 5.34 -28.09
C LEU A 14 33.20 4.24 -29.16
N ALA A 15 33.75 3.05 -28.91
CA ALA A 15 33.61 1.89 -29.79
C ALA A 15 32.17 1.40 -29.89
N ASN A 16 31.41 1.42 -28.81
CA ASN A 16 29.98 1.06 -28.79
C ASN A 16 29.14 2.08 -29.56
N VAL A 17 29.39 3.38 -29.37
CA VAL A 17 28.71 4.46 -30.11
C VAL A 17 28.99 4.37 -31.61
N LEU A 18 30.24 4.07 -32.00
CA LEU A 18 30.63 3.91 -33.41
C LEU A 18 30.02 2.63 -34.04
N LYS A 19 29.84 1.56 -33.24
CA LYS A 19 29.20 0.29 -33.66
C LYS A 19 27.69 0.42 -33.85
N SER A 20 27.03 1.27 -33.07
CA SER A 20 25.58 1.53 -33.18
C SER A 20 25.19 2.42 -34.36
N GLY A 21 26.18 3.01 -35.07
CA GLY A 21 25.93 3.87 -36.22
C GLY A 21 25.52 5.30 -35.83
N LYS A 22 25.36 6.14 -36.84
CA LYS A 22 24.95 7.54 -36.65
C LYS A 22 23.51 7.61 -36.20
N MET A 23 23.27 7.99 -34.94
CA MET A 23 21.91 8.20 -34.44
C MET A 23 21.27 9.37 -35.23
N PRO A 24 20.03 9.18 -35.72
CA PRO A 24 19.34 10.21 -36.50
C PRO A 24 18.90 11.43 -35.68
N ALA A 25 18.96 11.32 -34.33
CA ALA A 25 18.64 12.40 -33.40
C ALA A 25 19.64 12.40 -32.22
N PRO A 26 19.97 13.55 -31.62
CA PRO A 26 20.79 13.59 -30.43
C PRO A 26 20.07 12.86 -29.27
N ALA A 27 20.73 11.85 -28.68
CA ALA A 27 20.24 11.19 -27.51
C ALA A 27 20.63 12.01 -26.27
N HIS A 28 19.63 12.33 -25.44
CA HIS A 28 19.86 12.93 -24.13
C HIS A 28 19.65 11.86 -23.07
N ILE A 29 20.57 11.75 -22.12
CA ILE A 29 20.41 10.91 -20.93
C ILE A 29 19.33 11.58 -20.09
N VAL A 30 18.16 10.95 -19.95
CA VAL A 30 17.03 11.46 -19.18
C VAL A 30 17.20 11.13 -17.69
N GLN A 31 17.86 10.00 -17.40
CA GLN A 31 18.15 9.57 -16.04
C GLN A 31 19.34 8.60 -16.06
N GLU A 32 20.28 8.79 -15.16
CA GLU A 32 21.41 7.90 -14.93
C GLU A 32 21.47 7.58 -13.43
N ASP A 33 21.19 6.35 -13.06
CA ASP A 33 21.31 5.87 -11.68
C ASP A 33 22.50 4.92 -11.59
N ILE A 34 23.62 5.41 -11.05
CA ILE A 34 24.80 4.60 -10.79
C ILE A 34 24.75 4.09 -9.36
N VAL A 35 24.24 2.89 -9.16
CA VAL A 35 24.23 2.20 -7.86
C VAL A 35 25.28 1.08 -7.88
N GLY A 36 26.27 1.17 -7.00
CA GLY A 36 27.24 0.09 -6.83
C GLY A 36 26.55 -1.22 -6.41
N PRO A 37 27.02 -2.41 -6.85
CA PRO A 37 26.36 -3.69 -6.55
C PRO A 37 26.16 -3.96 -5.05
N SER A 38 27.07 -3.51 -4.20
CA SER A 38 26.99 -3.64 -2.75
C SER A 38 25.90 -2.74 -2.14
N LEU A 39 25.81 -1.48 -2.57
CA LEU A 39 24.80 -0.53 -2.08
C LEU A 39 23.38 -0.93 -2.55
N GLY A 40 23.25 -1.46 -3.76
CA GLY A 40 21.97 -1.96 -4.25
C GLY A 40 21.48 -3.16 -3.44
N GLN A 41 22.37 -4.11 -3.11
CA GLN A 41 22.01 -5.29 -2.32
C GLN A 41 21.67 -4.94 -0.88
N GLU A 42 22.41 -4.04 -0.26
CA GLU A 42 22.12 -3.56 1.10
C GLU A 42 20.77 -2.86 1.18
N SER A 43 20.45 -2.02 0.20
CA SER A 43 19.17 -1.33 0.10
C SER A 43 17.99 -2.28 -0.11
N ILE A 44 18.16 -3.32 -0.93
CA ILE A 44 17.14 -4.36 -1.14
C ILE A 44 16.94 -5.16 0.16
N ASN A 45 18.00 -5.55 0.85
CA ASN A 45 17.91 -6.28 2.11
C ASN A 45 17.22 -5.44 3.19
N ALA A 46 17.54 -4.16 3.32
CA ALA A 46 16.87 -3.24 4.22
C ALA A 46 15.38 -3.08 3.89
N GLY A 47 15.04 -3.00 2.60
CA GLY A 47 13.66 -2.96 2.11
C GLY A 47 12.88 -4.22 2.47
N ILE A 48 13.44 -5.41 2.23
CA ILE A 48 12.82 -6.69 2.59
C ILE A 48 12.65 -6.81 4.10
N PHE A 49 13.65 -6.42 4.89
CA PHE A 49 13.54 -6.42 6.34
C PHE A 49 12.40 -5.51 6.82
N SER A 50 12.33 -4.28 6.30
CA SER A 50 11.25 -3.34 6.62
C SER A 50 9.87 -3.88 6.24
N PHE A 51 9.77 -4.56 5.09
CA PHE A 51 8.55 -5.22 4.64
C PHE A 51 8.10 -6.32 5.63
N VAL A 52 9.00 -7.19 6.05
CA VAL A 52 8.70 -8.27 7.01
C VAL A 52 8.26 -7.70 8.35
N VAL A 53 8.94 -6.65 8.85
CA VAL A 53 8.55 -5.97 10.09
C VAL A 53 7.17 -5.36 9.96
N ALA A 54 6.87 -4.66 8.86
CA ALA A 54 5.56 -4.07 8.61
C ALA A 54 4.46 -5.16 8.56
N LEU A 55 4.72 -6.27 7.87
CA LEU A 55 3.79 -7.40 7.79
C LEU A 55 3.46 -7.96 9.18
N ILE A 56 4.48 -8.23 10.00
CA ILE A 56 4.30 -8.76 11.37
C ILE A 56 3.51 -7.78 12.23
N LEU A 57 3.83 -6.49 12.18
CA LEU A 57 3.10 -5.46 12.93
C LEU A 57 1.62 -5.40 12.52
N LEU A 58 1.32 -5.45 11.22
CA LEU A 58 -0.06 -5.47 10.72
C LEU A 58 -0.80 -6.74 11.16
N MET A 59 -0.15 -7.90 11.13
CA MET A 59 -0.74 -9.15 11.59
C MET A 59 -1.08 -9.12 13.09
N ILE A 60 -0.19 -8.58 13.92
CA ILE A 60 -0.41 -8.39 15.35
C ILE A 60 -1.55 -7.40 15.58
N TYR A 61 -1.57 -6.30 14.85
CA TYR A 61 -2.62 -5.29 14.92
C TYR A 61 -4.00 -5.89 14.64
N MET A 62 -4.16 -6.66 13.57
CA MET A 62 -5.43 -7.28 13.20
C MET A 62 -5.94 -8.25 14.27
N CYS A 63 -5.08 -9.11 14.81
CA CYS A 63 -5.45 -10.01 15.89
C CYS A 63 -5.77 -9.26 17.20
N SER A 64 -5.03 -8.20 17.50
CA SER A 64 -5.23 -7.39 18.70
C SER A 64 -6.54 -6.61 18.68
N MET A 65 -6.95 -6.07 17.52
CA MET A 65 -8.13 -5.22 17.41
C MET A 65 -9.43 -5.99 17.18
N TYR A 66 -9.39 -7.02 16.33
CA TYR A 66 -10.61 -7.73 15.89
C TYR A 66 -10.81 -9.11 16.54
N GLY A 67 -9.83 -9.53 17.36
CA GLY A 67 -9.83 -10.84 17.99
C GLY A 67 -9.12 -11.89 17.15
N PHE A 68 -8.95 -13.08 17.75
CA PHE A 68 -8.07 -14.10 17.16
C PHE A 68 -8.62 -14.66 15.84
N ILE A 69 -9.90 -15.04 15.76
CA ILE A 69 -10.46 -15.69 14.57
C ILE A 69 -10.58 -14.71 13.39
N PRO A 70 -11.24 -13.53 13.51
CA PRO A 70 -11.28 -12.58 12.41
C PRO A 70 -9.90 -12.07 12.02
N GLY A 71 -9.02 -11.85 13.01
CA GLY A 71 -7.64 -11.45 12.77
C GLY A 71 -6.87 -12.50 11.97
N MET A 72 -6.99 -13.78 12.27
CA MET A 72 -6.34 -14.85 11.52
C MET A 72 -6.87 -15.00 10.09
N ILE A 73 -8.16 -14.79 9.86
CA ILE A 73 -8.74 -14.80 8.50
C ILE A 73 -8.19 -13.62 7.68
N ALA A 74 -8.16 -12.41 8.26
CA ALA A 74 -7.56 -11.25 7.60
C ALA A 74 -6.06 -11.44 7.33
N ASN A 75 -5.32 -12.02 8.28
CA ASN A 75 -3.91 -12.33 8.12
C ASN A 75 -3.67 -13.37 7.02
N GLY A 76 -4.54 -14.38 6.92
CA GLY A 76 -4.52 -15.33 5.81
C GLY A 76 -4.71 -14.65 4.45
N ALA A 77 -5.65 -13.72 4.36
CA ALA A 77 -5.86 -12.92 3.14
C ALA A 77 -4.66 -12.02 2.83
N LEU A 78 -4.00 -11.45 3.85
CA LEU A 78 -2.81 -10.62 3.69
C LEU A 78 -1.61 -11.43 3.15
N VAL A 79 -1.38 -12.62 3.69
CA VAL A 79 -0.35 -13.54 3.19
C VAL A 79 -0.66 -13.98 1.77
N LEU A 80 -1.92 -14.30 1.46
CA LEU A 80 -2.35 -14.69 0.13
C LEU A 80 -2.18 -13.54 -0.88
N ASN A 81 -2.52 -12.31 -0.48
CA ASN A 81 -2.26 -11.12 -1.27
C ASN A 81 -0.77 -10.98 -1.64
N PHE A 82 0.10 -11.16 -0.66
CA PHE A 82 1.54 -11.12 -0.90
C PHE A 82 2.00 -12.17 -1.92
N PHE A 83 1.54 -13.41 -1.78
CA PHE A 83 1.85 -14.47 -2.74
C PHE A 83 1.34 -14.16 -4.15
N PHE A 84 0.13 -13.65 -4.29
CA PHE A 84 -0.42 -13.26 -5.59
C PHE A 84 0.37 -12.11 -6.20
N THR A 85 0.69 -11.08 -5.41
CA THR A 85 1.47 -9.94 -5.88
C THR A 85 2.85 -10.38 -6.37
N LEU A 86 3.58 -11.21 -5.60
CA LEU A 86 4.87 -11.75 -6.02
C LEU A 86 4.75 -12.65 -7.26
N GLY A 87 3.74 -13.51 -7.31
CA GLY A 87 3.50 -14.41 -8.44
C GLY A 87 3.26 -13.64 -9.74
N ILE A 88 2.45 -12.60 -9.69
CA ILE A 88 2.18 -11.74 -10.85
C ILE A 88 3.44 -10.96 -11.25
N LEU A 89 4.14 -10.33 -10.30
CA LEU A 89 5.39 -9.60 -10.58
C LEU A 89 6.45 -10.51 -11.21
N SER A 90 6.60 -11.73 -10.71
CA SER A 90 7.50 -12.73 -11.25
C SER A 90 7.11 -13.15 -12.68
N SER A 91 5.83 -13.31 -12.95
CA SER A 91 5.31 -13.66 -14.28
C SER A 91 5.61 -12.57 -15.33
N PHE A 92 5.56 -11.30 -14.93
CA PHE A 92 5.92 -10.18 -15.80
C PHE A 92 7.43 -9.90 -15.86
N GLN A 93 8.27 -10.71 -15.22
CA GLN A 93 9.72 -10.49 -15.11
C GLN A 93 10.06 -9.07 -14.63
N ALA A 94 9.19 -8.47 -13.83
CA ALA A 94 9.39 -7.14 -13.28
C ALA A 94 10.55 -7.16 -12.29
N ALA A 95 11.57 -6.36 -12.54
CA ALA A 95 12.68 -6.20 -11.60
C ALA A 95 12.17 -5.62 -10.28
N LEU A 96 12.45 -6.32 -9.18
CA LEU A 96 12.13 -5.86 -7.84
C LEU A 96 13.10 -4.75 -7.45
N THR A 97 12.72 -3.52 -7.71
CA THR A 97 13.47 -2.33 -7.32
C THR A 97 13.13 -1.91 -5.89
N MET A 98 13.99 -1.08 -5.28
CA MET A 98 13.71 -0.49 -3.96
C MET A 98 12.36 0.25 -3.90
N SER A 99 12.07 1.03 -4.95
CA SER A 99 10.79 1.71 -5.10
C SER A 99 9.62 0.73 -5.28
N GLY A 100 9.84 -0.41 -5.95
CA GLY A 100 8.88 -1.48 -6.06
C GLY A 100 8.56 -2.11 -4.70
N ILE A 101 9.55 -2.34 -3.84
CA ILE A 101 9.35 -2.80 -2.46
C ILE A 101 8.51 -1.78 -1.68
N ALA A 102 8.79 -0.49 -1.81
CA ALA A 102 7.99 0.56 -1.17
C ALA A 102 6.51 0.53 -1.64
N GLY A 103 6.27 0.31 -2.93
CA GLY A 103 4.92 0.10 -3.49
C GLY A 103 4.22 -1.12 -2.90
N MET A 104 4.94 -2.24 -2.69
CA MET A 104 4.39 -3.42 -2.03
C MET A 104 4.04 -3.15 -0.56
N VAL A 105 4.89 -2.46 0.20
CA VAL A 105 4.60 -2.10 1.61
C VAL A 105 3.35 -1.23 1.69
N LEU A 106 3.22 -0.26 0.79
CA LEU A 106 2.03 0.59 0.73
C LEU A 106 0.77 -0.22 0.40
N SER A 107 0.84 -1.13 -0.57
CA SER A 107 -0.31 -1.97 -0.95
C SER A 107 -0.75 -2.92 0.17
N LEU A 108 0.17 -3.38 1.03
CA LEU A 108 -0.17 -4.16 2.23
C LEU A 108 -1.00 -3.35 3.22
N GLY A 109 -0.66 -2.08 3.45
CA GLY A 109 -1.44 -1.19 4.30
C GLY A 109 -2.88 -1.04 3.79
N MET A 110 -3.05 -0.85 2.49
CA MET A 110 -4.36 -0.76 1.85
C MET A 110 -5.12 -2.10 1.85
N ALA A 111 -4.42 -3.23 1.79
CA ALA A 111 -5.04 -4.55 1.90
C ALA A 111 -5.65 -4.78 3.29
N VAL A 112 -4.97 -4.32 4.34
CA VAL A 112 -5.50 -4.37 5.71
C VAL A 112 -6.70 -3.45 5.86
N ASP A 113 -6.66 -2.24 5.28
CA ASP A 113 -7.73 -1.24 5.38
C ASP A 113 -9.07 -1.77 4.84
N ALA A 114 -9.07 -2.49 3.73
CA ALA A 114 -10.27 -3.13 3.18
C ALA A 114 -10.90 -4.12 4.17
N ASN A 115 -10.09 -4.95 4.84
CA ASN A 115 -10.58 -5.89 5.87
C ASN A 115 -11.07 -5.14 7.12
N VAL A 116 -10.38 -4.09 7.54
CA VAL A 116 -10.78 -3.21 8.65
C VAL A 116 -12.16 -2.61 8.38
N LEU A 117 -12.38 -2.07 7.18
CA LEU A 117 -13.66 -1.45 6.81
C LEU A 117 -14.81 -2.47 6.84
N ILE A 118 -14.60 -3.67 6.30
CA ILE A 118 -15.59 -4.76 6.36
C ILE A 118 -15.92 -5.12 7.81
N TYR A 119 -14.89 -5.25 8.67
CA TYR A 119 -15.09 -5.63 10.06
C TYR A 119 -15.78 -4.55 10.88
N GLU A 120 -15.45 -3.27 10.66
CA GLU A 120 -16.13 -2.17 11.34
C GLU A 120 -17.60 -2.07 10.92
N ARG A 121 -17.93 -2.23 9.64
CA ARG A 121 -19.32 -2.32 9.17
C ARG A 121 -20.05 -3.53 9.76
N THR A 122 -19.39 -4.68 9.83
CA THR A 122 -19.97 -5.86 10.49
C THR A 122 -20.23 -5.62 11.98
N LYS A 123 -19.35 -4.90 12.69
CA LYS A 123 -19.57 -4.52 14.09
C LYS A 123 -20.79 -3.60 14.25
N GLU A 124 -20.97 -2.63 13.37
CA GLU A 124 -22.12 -1.74 13.37
C GLU A 124 -23.43 -2.54 13.23
N GLU A 125 -23.46 -3.50 12.29
CA GLU A 125 -24.60 -4.37 12.06
C GLU A 125 -24.87 -5.33 13.25
N LEU A 126 -23.83 -5.84 13.89
CA LEU A 126 -23.95 -6.63 15.11
C LEU A 126 -24.50 -5.81 16.30
N ARG A 127 -24.07 -4.55 16.43
CA ARG A 127 -24.60 -3.62 17.46
C ARG A 127 -26.07 -3.29 17.25
N SER A 128 -26.56 -3.33 16.00
CA SER A 128 -27.99 -3.17 15.69
C SER A 128 -28.85 -4.39 16.03
N GLY A 129 -28.24 -5.46 16.58
CA GLY A 129 -28.95 -6.67 17.01
C GLY A 129 -29.12 -7.73 15.93
N LYS A 130 -28.47 -7.62 14.78
CA LYS A 130 -28.51 -8.63 13.72
C LYS A 130 -27.67 -9.87 14.10
N GLY A 131 -28.13 -11.04 13.69
CA GLY A 131 -27.34 -12.26 13.82
C GLY A 131 -26.04 -12.20 12.98
N VAL A 132 -24.98 -12.90 13.42
CA VAL A 132 -23.62 -12.82 12.84
C VAL A 132 -23.60 -13.05 11.32
N LYS A 133 -24.34 -14.05 10.83
CA LYS A 133 -24.40 -14.37 9.41
C LYS A 133 -24.95 -13.20 8.58
N LYS A 134 -26.02 -12.56 9.07
CA LYS A 134 -26.64 -11.41 8.38
C LYS A 134 -25.78 -10.15 8.52
N ALA A 135 -25.26 -9.90 9.73
CA ALA A 135 -24.39 -8.77 9.99
C ALA A 135 -23.12 -8.78 9.11
N LEU A 136 -22.55 -9.96 8.89
CA LEU A 136 -21.40 -10.12 8.02
C LEU A 136 -21.77 -9.87 6.54
N ALA A 137 -22.86 -10.44 6.06
CA ALA A 137 -23.33 -10.24 4.68
C ALA A 137 -23.61 -8.76 4.40
N ASP A 138 -24.31 -8.09 5.33
CA ASP A 138 -24.61 -6.66 5.25
C ASP A 138 -23.33 -5.82 5.36
N GLY A 139 -22.38 -6.23 6.23
CA GLY A 139 -21.07 -5.58 6.37
C GLY A 139 -20.25 -5.58 5.08
N TYR A 140 -20.17 -6.73 4.39
CA TYR A 140 -19.53 -6.81 3.06
C TYR A 140 -20.25 -5.94 2.02
N SER A 141 -21.57 -5.98 1.98
CA SER A 141 -22.36 -5.20 1.03
C SER A 141 -22.19 -3.70 1.24
N ASN A 142 -22.26 -3.24 2.49
CA ASN A 142 -22.15 -1.83 2.84
C ASN A 142 -20.72 -1.28 2.71
N ALA A 143 -19.71 -2.12 2.93
CA ALA A 143 -18.30 -1.75 2.77
C ALA A 143 -17.86 -1.73 1.30
N PHE A 144 -18.50 -2.52 0.43
CA PHE A 144 -18.04 -2.76 -0.94
C PHE A 144 -17.85 -1.46 -1.75
N SER A 145 -18.82 -0.56 -1.73
CA SER A 145 -18.74 0.70 -2.49
C SER A 145 -17.55 1.54 -2.05
N ALA A 146 -17.36 1.71 -0.74
CA ALA A 146 -16.26 2.50 -0.21
C ALA A 146 -14.89 1.88 -0.53
N ILE A 147 -14.77 0.55 -0.43
CA ILE A 147 -13.53 -0.17 -0.78
C ILE A 147 -13.26 -0.04 -2.28
N PHE A 148 -14.29 -0.20 -3.12
CA PHE A 148 -14.15 -0.08 -4.57
C PHE A 148 -13.70 1.34 -4.96
N ASP A 149 -14.35 2.37 -4.45
CA ASP A 149 -14.05 3.78 -4.76
C ASP A 149 -12.63 4.18 -4.34
N SER A 150 -12.20 3.76 -3.14
CA SER A 150 -10.85 4.06 -2.66
C SER A 150 -9.77 3.35 -3.47
N ASN A 151 -9.98 2.07 -3.81
CA ASN A 151 -9.05 1.31 -4.65
C ASN A 151 -9.02 1.85 -6.09
N LEU A 152 -10.18 2.22 -6.66
CA LEU A 152 -10.26 2.82 -7.99
C LEU A 152 -9.46 4.14 -8.06
N THR A 153 -9.62 5.01 -7.06
CA THR A 153 -8.86 6.26 -6.97
C THR A 153 -7.36 6.01 -6.90
N SER A 154 -6.94 5.02 -6.11
CA SER A 154 -5.53 4.64 -5.98
C SER A 154 -4.98 4.03 -7.27
N ILE A 155 -5.77 3.22 -7.98
CA ILE A 155 -5.39 2.66 -9.30
C ILE A 155 -5.24 3.78 -10.33
N ILE A 156 -6.14 4.75 -10.39
CA ILE A 156 -6.03 5.91 -11.30
C ILE A 156 -4.73 6.65 -11.03
N THR A 157 -4.42 6.93 -9.76
CA THR A 157 -3.14 7.55 -9.37
C THR A 157 -1.95 6.69 -9.81
N GLY A 158 -2.01 5.38 -9.60
CA GLY A 158 -0.99 4.44 -10.05
C GLY A 158 -0.79 4.45 -11.57
N ILE A 159 -1.88 4.49 -12.35
CA ILE A 159 -1.81 4.57 -13.81
C ILE A 159 -1.14 5.88 -14.26
N ILE A 160 -1.48 7.01 -13.64
CA ILE A 160 -0.85 8.30 -13.93
C ILE A 160 0.66 8.21 -13.65
N LEU A 161 1.05 7.68 -12.49
CA LEU A 161 2.46 7.50 -12.14
C LEU A 161 3.18 6.53 -13.08
N PHE A 162 2.49 5.52 -13.60
CA PHE A 162 3.07 4.57 -14.56
C PHE A 162 3.34 5.22 -15.92
N TYR A 163 2.42 6.08 -16.40
CA TYR A 163 2.57 6.74 -17.70
C TYR A 163 3.58 7.88 -17.67
N PHE A 164 3.53 8.72 -16.65
CA PHE A 164 4.37 9.92 -16.56
C PHE A 164 5.65 9.68 -15.76
N GLY A 165 5.71 8.62 -14.97
CA GLY A 165 6.89 8.26 -14.16
C GLY A 165 7.99 7.62 -15.01
N THR A 166 9.23 7.86 -14.60
CA THR A 166 10.43 7.24 -15.16
C THR A 166 11.14 6.39 -14.11
N GLY A 167 11.91 5.41 -14.53
CA GLY A 167 12.77 4.60 -13.66
C GLY A 167 12.07 4.11 -12.38
N PRO A 168 12.52 4.56 -11.20
CA PRO A 168 11.99 4.12 -9.91
C PRO A 168 10.49 4.38 -9.72
N ILE A 169 9.96 5.51 -10.22
CA ILE A 169 8.53 5.87 -10.09
C ILE A 169 7.66 4.87 -10.85
N ARG A 170 8.08 4.45 -12.03
CA ARG A 170 7.36 3.45 -12.82
C ARG A 170 7.36 2.08 -12.13
N GLY A 171 8.49 1.68 -11.55
CA GLY A 171 8.59 0.45 -10.76
C GLY A 171 7.65 0.45 -9.55
N PHE A 172 7.61 1.56 -8.79
CA PHE A 172 6.67 1.79 -7.70
C PHE A 172 5.20 1.68 -8.17
N ALA A 173 4.85 2.38 -9.25
CA ALA A 173 3.48 2.38 -9.78
C ALA A 173 3.02 0.99 -10.21
N THR A 174 3.90 0.21 -10.85
CA THR A 174 3.60 -1.16 -11.28
C THR A 174 3.25 -2.05 -10.09
N THR A 175 4.10 -2.06 -9.06
CA THR A 175 3.87 -2.87 -7.85
C THR A 175 2.65 -2.41 -7.08
N LEU A 176 2.40 -1.10 -7.04
CA LEU A 176 1.23 -0.51 -6.40
C LEU A 176 -0.08 -0.98 -7.07
N ILE A 177 -0.18 -0.86 -8.40
CA ILE A 177 -1.38 -1.27 -9.14
C ILE A 177 -1.66 -2.76 -8.95
N ILE A 178 -0.64 -3.61 -9.13
CA ILE A 178 -0.77 -5.06 -8.97
C ILE A 178 -1.17 -5.39 -7.52
N GLY A 179 -0.52 -4.78 -6.53
CA GLY A 179 -0.82 -4.98 -5.12
C GLY A 179 -2.26 -4.59 -4.75
N ILE A 180 -2.77 -3.47 -5.28
CA ILE A 180 -4.16 -3.03 -5.06
C ILE A 180 -5.16 -4.02 -5.67
N LEU A 181 -4.94 -4.47 -6.90
CA LEU A 181 -5.82 -5.45 -7.54
C LEU A 181 -5.85 -6.78 -6.78
N CYS A 182 -4.68 -7.27 -6.34
CA CYS A 182 -4.59 -8.47 -5.52
C CYS A 182 -5.27 -8.26 -4.16
N SER A 183 -5.10 -7.09 -3.52
CA SER A 183 -5.69 -6.80 -2.22
C SER A 183 -7.21 -6.73 -2.29
N PHE A 184 -7.75 -6.09 -3.31
CA PHE A 184 -9.20 -6.04 -3.54
C PHE A 184 -9.78 -7.46 -3.70
N PHE A 185 -9.13 -8.29 -4.51
CA PHE A 185 -9.54 -9.68 -4.70
C PHE A 185 -9.49 -10.49 -3.40
N THR A 186 -8.37 -10.42 -2.67
CA THR A 186 -8.20 -11.22 -1.45
C THR A 186 -9.08 -10.73 -0.30
N ALA A 187 -9.21 -9.43 -0.10
CA ALA A 187 -9.99 -8.86 0.99
C ALA A 187 -11.51 -8.99 0.77
N VAL A 188 -12.00 -8.88 -0.47
CA VAL A 188 -13.44 -8.90 -0.74
C VAL A 188 -13.93 -10.31 -1.08
N PHE A 189 -13.24 -11.02 -1.98
CA PHE A 189 -13.71 -12.31 -2.45
C PHE A 189 -13.21 -13.48 -1.59
N MET A 190 -11.90 -13.54 -1.32
CA MET A 190 -11.34 -14.71 -0.62
C MET A 190 -11.77 -14.75 0.84
N THR A 191 -11.75 -13.62 1.56
CA THR A 191 -12.20 -13.60 2.95
C THR A 191 -13.69 -13.90 3.06
N ARG A 192 -14.52 -13.39 2.16
CA ARG A 192 -15.95 -13.70 2.10
C ARG A 192 -16.19 -15.18 1.90
N LEU A 193 -15.49 -15.81 0.94
CA LEU A 193 -15.61 -17.23 0.66
C LEU A 193 -15.22 -18.08 1.88
N VAL A 194 -14.18 -17.69 2.61
CA VAL A 194 -13.78 -18.36 3.86
C VAL A 194 -14.90 -18.26 4.91
N TYR A 195 -15.47 -17.08 5.13
CA TYR A 195 -16.56 -16.91 6.08
C TYR A 195 -17.82 -17.68 5.66
N GLU A 196 -18.22 -17.62 4.40
CA GLU A 196 -19.39 -18.36 3.89
C GLU A 196 -19.19 -19.87 4.04
N HIS A 197 -17.99 -20.39 3.78
CA HIS A 197 -17.68 -21.81 3.97
C HIS A 197 -17.78 -22.25 5.43
N PHE A 198 -17.27 -21.48 6.38
CA PHE A 198 -17.37 -21.82 7.80
C PHE A 198 -18.79 -21.67 8.35
N MET A 199 -19.53 -20.67 7.89
CA MET A 199 -20.92 -20.43 8.31
C MET A 199 -21.91 -21.43 7.70
N SER A 200 -21.62 -22.00 6.53
CA SER A 200 -22.42 -23.07 5.95
C SER A 200 -22.34 -24.37 6.76
N LYS A 201 -21.29 -24.53 7.56
CA LYS A 201 -21.06 -25.65 8.48
C LYS A 201 -21.50 -25.35 9.92
N ASP A 202 -22.32 -24.32 10.13
CA ASP A 202 -22.76 -23.84 11.45
C ASP A 202 -21.60 -23.54 12.42
N LYS A 203 -20.41 -23.28 11.89
CA LYS A 203 -19.25 -22.83 12.65
C LYS A 203 -19.20 -21.31 12.65
N LEU A 204 -18.64 -20.75 13.72
CA LEU A 204 -18.44 -19.30 13.86
C LEU A 204 -19.73 -18.45 14.03
N LEU A 205 -20.86 -19.05 14.43
CA LEU A 205 -22.12 -18.33 14.69
C LEU A 205 -22.04 -17.36 15.89
N ASN A 206 -21.05 -17.53 16.79
CA ASN A 206 -20.82 -16.67 17.96
C ASN A 206 -19.57 -15.77 17.79
N LEU A 207 -19.22 -15.41 16.55
CA LEU A 207 -18.09 -14.52 16.30
C LEU A 207 -18.36 -13.12 16.87
N THR A 208 -17.42 -12.64 17.65
CA THR A 208 -17.32 -11.24 18.03
C THR A 208 -16.13 -10.63 17.31
N PHE A 209 -16.37 -9.59 16.51
CA PHE A 209 -15.32 -8.81 15.83
C PHE A 209 -14.67 -7.79 16.78
N THR A 210 -14.62 -8.08 18.06
CA THR A 210 -14.08 -7.21 19.12
C THR A 210 -13.15 -7.98 20.01
N SER A 211 -11.95 -7.45 20.20
CA SER A 211 -10.99 -7.91 21.23
C SER A 211 -11.27 -7.23 22.58
N PRO A 212 -10.82 -7.80 23.70
CA PRO A 212 -10.85 -7.14 25.02
C PRO A 212 -10.16 -5.76 25.00
N ILE A 213 -9.15 -5.58 24.16
CA ILE A 213 -8.43 -4.30 23.96
C ILE A 213 -9.34 -3.31 23.23
N SER A 214 -9.97 -3.74 22.14
CA SER A 214 -10.89 -2.91 21.34
C SER A 214 -12.15 -2.50 22.13
N LYS A 215 -12.62 -3.32 23.06
CA LYS A 215 -13.76 -2.99 23.92
C LYS A 215 -13.47 -1.85 24.90
N LYS A 216 -12.22 -1.64 25.29
CA LYS A 216 -11.81 -0.58 26.22
C LYS A 216 -11.34 0.69 25.53
N MET A 217 -10.91 0.59 24.27
CA MET A 217 -10.45 1.74 23.50
C MET A 217 -11.64 2.55 22.95
N LEU A 218 -11.66 3.83 23.26
CA LEU A 218 -12.55 4.83 22.65
C LEU A 218 -14.07 4.67 22.90
N VAL A 219 -14.49 3.81 23.84
CA VAL A 219 -15.94 3.57 24.11
C VAL A 219 -16.61 4.74 24.82
N ASN A 220 -15.89 5.55 25.56
CA ASN A 220 -16.41 6.69 26.34
C ASN A 220 -15.73 8.02 26.01
N THR A 221 -15.29 8.19 24.77
CA THR A 221 -14.72 9.47 24.32
C THR A 221 -15.83 10.44 23.96
N HIS A 222 -16.25 11.25 24.91
CA HIS A 222 -17.10 12.42 24.69
C HIS A 222 -16.21 13.64 24.35
N PHE A 223 -15.59 13.60 23.18
CA PHE A 223 -14.87 14.77 22.67
C PHE A 223 -15.87 15.69 21.96
N ASP A 224 -16.19 16.82 22.57
CA ASP A 224 -17.03 17.83 21.95
C ASP A 224 -16.21 18.65 20.93
N PHE A 225 -16.11 18.11 19.71
CA PHE A 225 -15.42 18.77 18.59
C PHE A 225 -16.15 20.03 18.14
N MET A 226 -17.49 20.06 18.26
CA MET A 226 -18.30 21.17 17.78
C MET A 226 -18.31 22.36 18.75
N GLY A 227 -18.31 22.13 20.06
CA GLY A 227 -18.20 23.19 21.05
C GLY A 227 -16.85 23.90 21.08
N GLY A 228 -15.79 23.19 20.62
CA GLY A 228 -14.43 23.71 20.53
C GLY A 228 -14.03 24.31 19.16
N ASN A 229 -14.96 24.48 18.22
CA ASN A 229 -14.66 24.83 16.83
C ASN A 229 -13.80 26.09 16.67
N LYS A 230 -14.05 27.16 17.46
CA LYS A 230 -13.27 28.40 17.43
C LYS A 230 -11.80 28.16 17.79
N LYS A 231 -11.53 27.32 18.80
CA LYS A 231 -10.15 26.98 19.22
C LYS A 231 -9.42 26.22 18.11
N TRP A 232 -10.07 25.23 17.50
CA TRP A 232 -9.50 24.43 16.42
C TRP A 232 -9.25 25.28 15.18
N LEU A 233 -10.17 26.17 14.83
CA LEU A 233 -10.04 27.09 13.70
C LEU A 233 -8.89 28.06 13.91
N THR A 234 -8.70 28.57 15.14
CA THR A 234 -7.58 29.43 15.49
C THR A 234 -6.25 28.68 15.38
N ILE A 235 -6.16 27.45 15.93
CA ILE A 235 -4.94 26.62 15.83
C ILE A 235 -4.60 26.35 14.37
N THR A 236 -5.57 25.96 13.55
CA THR A 236 -5.36 25.73 12.11
C THR A 236 -4.91 27.00 11.40
N GLY A 237 -5.51 28.15 11.72
CA GLY A 237 -5.11 29.45 11.17
C GLY A 237 -3.67 29.83 11.52
N VAL A 238 -3.26 29.61 12.76
CA VAL A 238 -1.87 29.88 13.21
C VAL A 238 -0.88 28.94 12.47
N ILE A 239 -1.19 27.65 12.37
CA ILE A 239 -0.33 26.69 11.66
C ILE A 239 -0.19 27.10 10.18
N LEU A 240 -1.30 27.48 9.55
CA LEU A 240 -1.31 27.92 8.15
C LEU A 240 -0.49 29.18 7.94
N LEU A 241 -0.58 30.17 8.85
CA LEU A 241 0.25 31.37 8.80
C LEU A 241 1.75 31.06 8.98
N ILE A 242 2.10 30.13 9.87
CA ILE A 242 3.48 29.69 10.06
C ILE A 242 4.00 29.00 8.78
N CYS A 243 3.20 28.14 8.15
CA CYS A 243 3.56 27.47 6.91
C CYS A 243 3.77 28.49 5.76
N ILE A 244 2.86 29.42 5.58
CA ILE A 244 2.97 30.48 4.57
C ILE A 244 4.19 31.36 4.86
N GLY A 245 4.38 31.79 6.10
CA GLY A 245 5.53 32.58 6.50
C GLY A 245 6.86 31.85 6.23
N SER A 246 6.93 30.56 6.52
CA SER A 246 8.11 29.73 6.23
C SER A 246 8.37 29.60 4.73
N LEU A 247 7.32 29.45 3.92
CA LEU A 247 7.41 29.39 2.45
C LEU A 247 7.92 30.72 1.85
N VAL A 248 7.43 31.83 2.37
CA VAL A 248 7.83 33.18 1.90
C VAL A 248 9.27 33.51 2.31
N THR A 249 9.68 33.12 3.54
CA THR A 249 11.01 33.48 4.08
C THR A 249 12.12 32.52 3.63
N ARG A 250 11.83 31.23 3.43
CA ARG A 250 12.84 30.22 3.06
C ARG A 250 12.81 29.83 1.57
N GLY A 251 11.71 30.14 0.86
CA GLY A 251 11.54 29.69 -0.52
C GLY A 251 11.37 28.17 -0.62
N LEU A 252 11.10 27.69 -1.83
CA LEU A 252 11.21 26.28 -2.21
C LEU A 252 12.67 26.05 -2.65
N SER A 253 13.60 25.93 -1.73
CA SER A 253 14.96 25.52 -2.03
C SER A 253 15.11 24.03 -1.91
#